data_ad297b0e739758ec452a515b2f0fb9d9
#
_entry.id   ad297b0e739758ec452a515b2f0fb9d9
#
_cell.length_a   1.000
_cell.length_b   1.000
_cell.length_c   1.000
_cell.angle_alpha   90.00
_cell.angle_beta   90.00
_cell.angle_gamma   90.00
#
_symmetry.space_group_name_H-M   'P 1'
#
loop_
_entity.id
_entity.type
_entity.pdbx_description
1 polymer ?
#
loop_
_entity_poly.entity_id
_entity_poly.type
_entity_poly.pdbx_seq_one_letter_code
_entity_poly.pdbx_strand_id
1 'polypeptide(L)'
;MRIIPLVFLCFTLIRCSGSKEKRVETTDSTKPMGIPKMLERNGAPVDFEKLKGKILIVNLWATWCMPCVKEMPDLLALTKILPPDQFELLLATDQSMKTMDKFVSKRGLDLHYVQLQNSIESLGVYALPTTLIYDRSGEEIHRLLGDTGWTSEETLLLFNNMLH
;
A
#
# COMPACT_ATOMS: atom_id res chain seq x y z
N MET A 1 40.77 -7.31 77.68
CA MET A 1 40.39 -8.40 76.75
C MET A 1 38.97 -8.11 76.34
N ARG A 2 38.82 -7.36 75.22
CA ARG A 2 37.51 -6.89 74.72
C ARG A 2 37.37 -7.39 73.29
N ILE A 3 36.44 -8.32 73.12
CA ILE A 3 36.10 -8.93 71.82
C ILE A 3 35.11 -8.02 71.16
N ILE A 4 35.49 -7.53 70.00
CA ILE A 4 34.61 -6.71 69.08
C ILE A 4 33.96 -7.69 68.12
N PRO A 5 32.64 -7.77 68.02
CA PRO A 5 32.00 -8.59 66.97
C PRO A 5 32.03 -7.88 65.68
N LEU A 6 32.52 -8.60 64.68
CA LEU A 6 32.56 -8.21 63.27
C LEU A 6 31.12 -8.27 62.67
N VAL A 7 30.55 -7.11 62.43
CA VAL A 7 29.25 -7.01 61.73
C VAL A 7 29.48 -7.25 60.24
N PHE A 8 29.06 -8.41 59.77
CA PHE A 8 29.00 -8.71 58.34
C PHE A 8 27.84 -7.95 57.71
N LEU A 9 28.15 -6.88 57.01
CA LEU A 9 27.18 -6.13 56.21
C LEU A 9 26.91 -6.91 54.91
N CYS A 10 25.78 -7.65 54.90
CA CYS A 10 25.32 -8.41 53.75
C CYS A 10 24.76 -7.43 52.69
N PHE A 11 25.59 -7.11 51.67
CA PHE A 11 25.20 -6.28 50.55
C PHE A 11 24.38 -7.13 49.59
N THR A 12 23.06 -7.11 49.77
CA THR A 12 22.14 -7.76 48.81
C THR A 12 22.12 -6.95 47.53
N LEU A 13 22.82 -7.46 46.51
CA LEU A 13 22.70 -6.98 45.12
C LEU A 13 21.29 -7.30 44.63
N ILE A 14 20.45 -6.28 44.58
CA ILE A 14 19.17 -6.33 43.85
C ILE A 14 19.52 -6.41 42.37
N ARG A 15 19.50 -7.64 41.85
CA ARG A 15 19.52 -7.86 40.40
C ARG A 15 18.20 -7.36 39.84
N CYS A 16 18.23 -6.18 39.24
CA CYS A 16 17.15 -5.68 38.38
C CYS A 16 17.03 -6.64 37.20
N SER A 17 16.03 -7.53 37.29
CA SER A 17 15.67 -8.41 36.16
C SER A 17 15.08 -7.53 35.06
N GLY A 18 15.89 -7.27 34.02
CA GLY A 18 15.44 -6.57 32.82
C GLY A 18 14.27 -7.36 32.23
N SER A 19 13.09 -6.77 32.26
CA SER A 19 11.95 -7.21 31.48
C SER A 19 12.40 -7.32 30.01
N LYS A 20 12.48 -8.53 29.49
CA LYS A 20 12.60 -8.77 28.05
C LYS A 20 11.33 -8.19 27.43
N GLU A 21 11.47 -7.00 26.91
CA GLU A 21 10.56 -6.41 25.98
C GLU A 21 10.39 -7.43 24.85
N LYS A 22 9.22 -8.06 24.81
CA LYS A 22 8.83 -8.93 23.72
C LYS A 22 8.84 -8.05 22.47
N ARG A 23 9.97 -8.08 21.75
CA ARG A 23 10.00 -7.60 20.37
C ARG A 23 8.88 -8.38 19.68
N VAL A 24 7.80 -7.68 19.35
CA VAL A 24 6.80 -8.18 18.41
C VAL A 24 7.61 -8.47 17.15
N GLU A 25 7.90 -9.73 16.90
CA GLU A 25 8.34 -10.18 15.60
C GLU A 25 7.17 -9.86 14.67
N THR A 26 7.27 -8.72 14.02
CA THR A 26 6.57 -8.51 12.76
C THR A 26 7.03 -9.65 11.88
N THR A 27 6.17 -10.65 11.71
CA THR A 27 6.34 -11.71 10.74
C THR A 27 6.54 -11.00 9.40
N ASP A 28 7.80 -10.97 8.99
CA ASP A 28 8.21 -10.64 7.64
C ASP A 28 7.66 -11.73 6.70
N SER A 29 6.41 -11.58 6.30
CA SER A 29 5.76 -12.36 5.26
C SER A 29 5.55 -11.48 4.03
N THR A 30 6.51 -10.65 3.71
CA THR A 30 6.46 -9.86 2.48
C THR A 30 7.62 -10.23 1.57
N LYS A 31 7.57 -11.45 1.01
CA LYS A 31 8.05 -11.57 -0.35
C LYS A 31 7.22 -10.59 -1.19
N PRO A 32 7.83 -9.65 -1.92
CA PRO A 32 7.08 -8.75 -2.77
C PRO A 32 6.14 -9.57 -3.65
N MET A 33 4.84 -9.35 -3.52
CA MET A 33 3.88 -10.01 -4.40
C MET A 33 4.00 -9.32 -5.75
N GLY A 34 4.26 -10.08 -6.80
CA GLY A 34 4.27 -9.55 -8.16
C GLY A 34 2.92 -8.89 -8.50
N ILE A 35 2.90 -8.09 -9.55
CA ILE A 35 1.70 -7.37 -10.00
C ILE A 35 0.51 -8.34 -10.11
N PRO A 36 -0.65 -8.04 -9.47
CA PRO A 36 -1.82 -8.91 -9.50
C PRO A 36 -2.40 -9.02 -10.92
N LYS A 37 -3.00 -10.17 -11.24
CA LYS A 37 -3.70 -10.35 -12.52
C LYS A 37 -4.98 -9.51 -12.54
N MET A 38 -5.16 -8.74 -13.60
CA MET A 38 -6.28 -7.84 -13.77
C MET A 38 -6.89 -7.95 -15.16
N LEU A 39 -8.17 -7.59 -15.28
CA LEU A 39 -8.93 -7.52 -16.52
C LEU A 39 -9.32 -6.07 -16.81
N GLU A 40 -9.23 -5.70 -18.06
CA GLU A 40 -9.81 -4.48 -18.62
C GLU A 40 -11.34 -4.53 -18.56
N ARG A 41 -11.99 -3.38 -18.67
CA ARG A 41 -13.47 -3.29 -18.66
C ARG A 41 -14.15 -4.07 -19.79
N ASN A 42 -13.44 -4.36 -20.88
CA ASN A 42 -13.91 -5.21 -21.97
C ASN A 42 -13.69 -6.72 -21.70
N GLY A 43 -13.15 -7.09 -20.53
CA GLY A 43 -12.87 -8.46 -20.12
C GLY A 43 -11.54 -9.00 -20.64
N ALA A 44 -10.77 -8.26 -21.42
CA ALA A 44 -9.43 -8.67 -21.84
C ALA A 44 -8.45 -8.60 -20.67
N PRO A 45 -7.42 -9.45 -20.60
CA PRO A 45 -6.35 -9.28 -19.64
C PRO A 45 -5.65 -7.93 -19.80
N VAL A 46 -5.29 -7.27 -18.69
CA VAL A 46 -4.41 -6.09 -18.74
C VAL A 46 -3.07 -6.49 -19.37
N ASP A 47 -2.68 -5.78 -20.39
CA ASP A 47 -1.44 -6.02 -21.14
C ASP A 47 -0.24 -5.37 -20.42
N PHE A 48 0.36 -6.09 -19.47
CA PHE A 48 1.51 -5.61 -18.71
C PHE A 48 2.78 -5.45 -19.56
N GLU A 49 2.86 -6.06 -20.75
CA GLU A 49 3.98 -5.83 -21.66
C GLU A 49 4.00 -4.37 -22.14
N LYS A 50 2.82 -3.76 -22.36
CA LYS A 50 2.69 -2.33 -22.71
C LYS A 50 3.00 -1.39 -21.55
N LEU A 51 2.97 -1.91 -20.32
CA LEU A 51 3.25 -1.15 -19.09
C LEU A 51 4.69 -1.34 -18.61
N LYS A 52 5.48 -2.18 -19.27
CA LYS A 52 6.90 -2.38 -18.94
C LYS A 52 7.67 -1.07 -18.95
N GLY A 53 8.52 -0.92 -17.93
CA GLY A 53 9.35 0.27 -17.76
C GLY A 53 8.63 1.46 -17.14
N LYS A 54 7.31 1.35 -16.87
CA LYS A 54 6.56 2.32 -16.09
C LYS A 54 6.52 1.92 -14.62
N ILE A 55 6.36 2.92 -13.77
CA ILE A 55 5.96 2.74 -12.38
C ILE A 55 4.44 2.57 -12.36
N LEU A 56 3.96 1.48 -11.75
CA LEU A 56 2.52 1.21 -11.67
C LEU A 56 1.98 1.61 -10.30
N ILE A 57 0.94 2.43 -10.31
CA ILE A 57 0.19 2.86 -9.14
C ILE A 57 -1.14 2.11 -9.17
N VAL A 58 -1.32 1.11 -8.31
CA VAL A 58 -2.53 0.29 -8.24
C VAL A 58 -3.33 0.70 -7.02
N ASN A 59 -4.32 1.55 -7.22
CA ASN A 59 -5.25 1.98 -6.17
C ASN A 59 -6.37 0.97 -6.02
N LEU A 60 -6.45 0.34 -4.85
CA LEU A 60 -7.46 -0.66 -4.51
C LEU A 60 -8.68 0.02 -3.91
N TRP A 61 -9.84 -0.23 -4.51
CA TRP A 61 -11.08 0.47 -4.17
C TRP A 61 -12.33 -0.42 -4.27
N ALA A 62 -13.44 0.09 -3.75
CA ALA A 62 -14.76 -0.51 -3.94
C ALA A 62 -15.85 0.55 -4.01
N THR A 63 -16.96 0.23 -4.65
CA THR A 63 -18.09 1.18 -4.84
C THR A 63 -18.74 1.62 -3.52
N TRP A 64 -18.63 0.81 -2.47
CA TRP A 64 -19.11 1.09 -1.11
C TRP A 64 -18.08 1.81 -0.24
N CYS A 65 -16.82 1.91 -0.68
CA CYS A 65 -15.75 2.60 0.05
C CYS A 65 -15.85 4.11 -0.18
N MET A 66 -16.50 4.83 0.72
CA MET A 66 -16.70 6.27 0.59
C MET A 66 -15.39 7.08 0.54
N PRO A 67 -14.35 6.78 1.35
CA PRO A 67 -13.05 7.44 1.22
C PRO A 67 -12.43 7.23 -0.16
N CYS A 68 -12.48 5.99 -0.71
CA CYS A 68 -11.95 5.70 -2.05
C CYS A 68 -12.63 6.58 -3.12
N VAL A 69 -13.97 6.66 -3.05
CA VAL A 69 -14.75 7.46 -4.03
C VAL A 69 -14.44 8.95 -3.91
N LYS A 70 -14.15 9.42 -2.70
CA LYS A 70 -13.81 10.82 -2.43
C LYS A 70 -12.46 11.22 -3.01
N GLU A 71 -11.47 10.33 -3.00
CA GLU A 71 -10.12 10.61 -3.52
C GLU A 71 -10.00 10.51 -5.06
N MET A 72 -10.99 9.92 -5.76
CA MET A 72 -10.92 9.73 -7.22
C MET A 72 -10.69 11.00 -8.04
N PRO A 73 -11.27 12.17 -7.71
CA PRO A 73 -10.96 13.42 -8.40
C PRO A 73 -9.48 13.83 -8.27
N ASP A 74 -8.87 13.58 -7.10
CA ASP A 74 -7.46 13.90 -6.85
C ASP A 74 -6.54 12.90 -7.58
N LEU A 75 -6.93 11.62 -7.66
CA LEU A 75 -6.27 10.63 -8.51
C LEU A 75 -6.34 11.03 -10.00
N LEU A 76 -7.49 11.53 -10.47
CA LEU A 76 -7.60 12.07 -11.82
C LEU A 76 -6.71 13.31 -12.03
N ALA A 77 -6.57 14.17 -11.04
CA ALA A 77 -5.63 15.29 -11.10
C ALA A 77 -4.17 14.81 -11.14
N LEU A 78 -3.84 13.78 -10.36
CA LEU A 78 -2.51 13.16 -10.35
C LEU A 78 -2.12 12.62 -11.74
N THR A 79 -3.03 11.97 -12.48
CA THR A 79 -2.74 11.47 -13.84
C THR A 79 -2.36 12.57 -14.83
N LYS A 80 -2.75 13.83 -14.55
CA LYS A 80 -2.40 14.99 -15.39
C LYS A 80 -1.04 15.60 -15.01
N ILE A 81 -0.56 15.30 -13.81
CA ILE A 81 0.72 15.80 -13.28
C ILE A 81 1.86 14.82 -13.61
N LEU A 82 1.61 13.52 -13.44
CA LEU A 82 2.62 12.50 -13.68
C LEU A 82 2.85 12.27 -15.18
N PRO A 83 4.11 12.10 -15.62
CA PRO A 83 4.43 11.78 -17.02
C PRO A 83 3.83 10.42 -17.42
N PRO A 84 2.95 10.38 -18.46
CA PRO A 84 2.23 9.14 -18.81
C PRO A 84 3.12 8.07 -19.47
N ASP A 85 4.31 8.44 -19.90
CA ASP A 85 5.34 7.52 -20.42
C ASP A 85 6.09 6.80 -19.27
N GLN A 86 6.04 7.33 -18.04
CA GLN A 86 6.76 6.80 -16.90
C GLN A 86 5.86 6.22 -15.80
N PHE A 87 4.60 6.61 -15.77
CA PHE A 87 3.64 6.16 -14.77
C PHE A 87 2.37 5.61 -15.41
N GLU A 88 1.73 4.67 -14.73
CA GLU A 88 0.38 4.22 -15.02
C GLU A 88 -0.40 4.09 -13.72
N LEU A 89 -1.60 4.69 -13.66
CA LEU A 89 -2.51 4.59 -12.53
C LEU A 89 -3.67 3.67 -12.88
N LEU A 90 -3.81 2.56 -12.16
CA LEU A 90 -4.88 1.58 -12.28
C LEU A 90 -5.77 1.62 -11.04
N LEU A 91 -7.07 1.83 -11.23
CA LEU A 91 -8.08 1.71 -10.17
C LEU A 91 -8.62 0.28 -10.17
N ALA A 92 -8.14 -0.54 -9.27
CA ALA A 92 -8.40 -1.98 -9.23
C ALA A 92 -9.43 -2.34 -8.16
N THR A 93 -10.45 -3.12 -8.53
CA THR A 93 -11.46 -3.64 -7.62
C THR A 93 -11.71 -5.13 -7.88
N ASP A 94 -12.01 -5.90 -6.84
CA ASP A 94 -12.44 -7.30 -6.96
C ASP A 94 -13.96 -7.47 -7.16
N GLN A 95 -14.68 -6.35 -7.21
CA GLN A 95 -16.11 -6.38 -7.51
C GLN A 95 -16.36 -6.81 -8.95
N SER A 96 -17.57 -7.34 -9.21
CA SER A 96 -17.93 -7.77 -10.56
C SER A 96 -17.82 -6.62 -11.58
N MET A 97 -17.46 -6.97 -12.82
CA MET A 97 -17.40 -6.02 -13.95
C MET A 97 -18.70 -5.20 -14.05
N LYS A 98 -19.85 -5.84 -13.93
CA LYS A 98 -21.17 -5.19 -13.96
C LYS A 98 -21.32 -4.11 -12.87
N THR A 99 -20.81 -4.39 -11.66
CA THR A 99 -20.87 -3.42 -10.53
C THR A 99 -19.96 -2.24 -10.80
N MET A 100 -18.74 -2.50 -11.24
CA MET A 100 -17.75 -1.50 -11.63
C MET A 100 -18.28 -0.61 -12.76
N ASP A 101 -18.77 -1.19 -13.85
CA ASP A 101 -19.28 -0.44 -15.02
C ASP A 101 -20.45 0.47 -14.68
N LYS A 102 -21.40 -0.02 -13.86
CA LYS A 102 -22.51 0.79 -13.37
C LYS A 102 -22.03 2.01 -12.58
N PHE A 103 -21.00 1.84 -11.77
CA PHE A 103 -20.39 2.94 -11.01
C PHE A 103 -19.69 3.94 -11.93
N VAL A 104 -18.80 3.46 -12.80
CA VAL A 104 -18.00 4.28 -13.72
C VAL A 104 -18.89 5.10 -14.65
N SER A 105 -19.93 4.47 -15.26
CA SER A 105 -20.88 5.15 -16.14
C SER A 105 -21.64 6.26 -15.42
N LYS A 106 -21.92 6.10 -14.13
CA LYS A 106 -22.63 7.13 -13.34
C LYS A 106 -21.72 8.29 -12.94
N ARG A 107 -20.42 8.03 -12.72
CA ARG A 107 -19.46 9.03 -12.22
C ARG A 107 -18.81 9.85 -13.35
N GLY A 108 -18.56 9.24 -14.49
CA GLY A 108 -17.97 9.91 -15.66
C GLY A 108 -16.53 10.39 -15.46
N LEU A 109 -15.78 9.80 -14.49
CA LEU A 109 -14.38 10.10 -14.28
C LEU A 109 -13.55 9.26 -15.27
N ASP A 110 -12.69 9.92 -16.03
CA ASP A 110 -11.81 9.28 -17.01
C ASP A 110 -10.54 8.76 -16.32
N LEU A 111 -10.69 7.61 -15.65
CA LEU A 111 -9.63 6.88 -14.96
C LEU A 111 -9.54 5.46 -15.51
N HIS A 112 -8.39 4.84 -15.41
CA HIS A 112 -8.16 3.47 -15.88
C HIS A 112 -8.68 2.46 -14.84
N TYR A 113 -9.92 2.01 -15.01
CA TYR A 113 -10.56 1.05 -14.11
C TYR A 113 -10.33 -0.38 -14.57
N VAL A 114 -9.91 -1.25 -13.66
CA VAL A 114 -9.61 -2.65 -13.90
C VAL A 114 -10.23 -3.55 -12.85
N GLN A 115 -10.53 -4.79 -13.22
CA GLN A 115 -11.03 -5.81 -12.29
C GLN A 115 -9.90 -6.74 -11.86
N LEU A 116 -9.71 -6.90 -10.54
CA LEU A 116 -8.84 -7.95 -10.00
C LEU A 116 -9.43 -9.33 -10.27
N GLN A 117 -8.58 -10.28 -10.63
CA GLN A 117 -8.99 -11.69 -10.78
C GLN A 117 -9.01 -12.44 -9.44
N ASN A 118 -8.35 -11.91 -8.42
CA ASN A 118 -8.33 -12.42 -7.06
C ASN A 118 -8.96 -11.40 -6.11
N SER A 119 -9.30 -11.84 -4.89
CA SER A 119 -9.81 -10.90 -3.88
C SER A 119 -8.72 -9.94 -3.39
N ILE A 120 -9.14 -8.76 -2.92
CA ILE A 120 -8.25 -7.75 -2.33
C ILE A 120 -7.50 -8.33 -1.13
N GLU A 121 -8.14 -9.17 -0.31
CA GLU A 121 -7.53 -9.82 0.85
C GLU A 121 -6.38 -10.76 0.46
N SER A 122 -6.44 -11.37 -0.74
CA SER A 122 -5.36 -12.22 -1.24
C SER A 122 -4.06 -11.45 -1.50
N LEU A 123 -4.13 -10.12 -1.59
CA LEU A 123 -3.01 -9.19 -1.68
C LEU A 123 -2.51 -8.74 -0.29
N GLY A 124 -3.01 -9.33 0.79
CA GLY A 124 -2.70 -8.90 2.15
C GLY A 124 -3.28 -7.53 2.51
N VAL A 125 -4.37 -7.11 1.84
CA VAL A 125 -5.03 -5.82 2.05
C VAL A 125 -6.37 -6.04 2.74
N TYR A 126 -6.53 -5.43 3.91
CA TYR A 126 -7.71 -5.58 4.77
C TYR A 126 -8.43 -4.26 5.05
N ALA A 127 -7.95 -3.17 4.48
CA ALA A 127 -8.57 -1.84 4.58
C ALA A 127 -8.50 -1.10 3.24
N LEU A 128 -9.50 -0.27 2.94
CA LEU A 128 -9.57 0.55 1.75
C LEU A 128 -9.72 2.04 2.10
N PRO A 129 -9.17 2.95 1.30
CA PRO A 129 -8.32 2.69 0.14
C PRO A 129 -6.93 2.18 0.55
N THR A 130 -6.33 1.36 -0.29
CA THR A 130 -4.90 0.99 -0.21
C THR A 130 -4.31 1.12 -1.60
N THR A 131 -3.14 1.72 -1.72
CA THR A 131 -2.44 1.85 -3.00
C THR A 131 -1.13 1.10 -2.95
N LEU A 132 -0.95 0.20 -3.90
CA LEU A 132 0.28 -0.55 -4.13
C LEU A 132 1.06 0.14 -5.24
N ILE A 133 2.36 0.36 -5.03
CA ILE A 133 3.23 0.96 -6.04
C ILE A 133 4.28 -0.06 -6.43
N TYR A 134 4.38 -0.32 -7.72
CA TYR A 134 5.34 -1.24 -8.32
C TYR A 134 6.36 -0.47 -9.14
N ASP A 135 7.61 -0.84 -9.01
CA ASP A 135 8.68 -0.27 -9.82
C ASP A 135 8.64 -0.77 -11.28
N ARG A 136 9.61 -0.33 -12.08
CA ARG A 136 9.73 -0.69 -13.49
C ARG A 136 10.01 -2.19 -13.73
N SER A 137 10.44 -2.92 -12.69
CA SER A 137 10.65 -4.37 -12.72
C SER A 137 9.40 -5.16 -12.33
N GLY A 138 8.38 -4.49 -11.79
CA GLY A 138 7.15 -5.11 -11.27
C GLY A 138 7.27 -5.57 -9.82
N GLU A 139 8.26 -5.08 -9.07
CA GLU A 139 8.40 -5.32 -7.63
C GLU A 139 7.61 -4.28 -6.85
N GLU A 140 6.83 -4.71 -5.84
CA GLU A 140 6.11 -3.79 -4.95
C GLU A 140 7.12 -3.04 -4.07
N ILE A 141 7.22 -1.72 -4.25
CA ILE A 141 8.16 -0.86 -3.52
C ILE A 141 7.50 0.00 -2.44
N HIS A 142 6.20 0.28 -2.57
CA HIS A 142 5.43 1.01 -1.57
C HIS A 142 4.01 0.49 -1.43
N ARG A 143 3.48 0.62 -0.21
CA ARG A 143 2.09 0.33 0.14
C ARG A 143 1.56 1.48 0.99
N LEU A 144 0.63 2.26 0.44
CA LEU A 144 0.05 3.43 1.08
C LEU A 144 -1.37 3.10 1.56
N LEU A 145 -1.68 3.45 2.80
CA LEU A 145 -2.98 3.16 3.44
C LEU A 145 -3.76 4.46 3.65
N GLY A 146 -5.02 4.47 3.27
CA GLY A 146 -5.92 5.60 3.48
C GLY A 146 -5.73 6.74 2.49
N ASP A 147 -6.29 7.91 2.83
CA ASP A 147 -6.20 9.14 2.04
C ASP A 147 -4.74 9.66 2.06
N THR A 148 -4.13 9.72 0.89
CA THR A 148 -2.70 10.01 0.74
C THR A 148 -2.43 11.49 0.37
N GLY A 149 -3.50 12.28 0.09
CA GLY A 149 -3.32 13.64 -0.40
C GLY A 149 -2.56 13.66 -1.75
N TRP A 150 -3.15 13.07 -2.78
CA TRP A 150 -2.50 12.70 -4.05
C TRP A 150 -1.80 13.85 -4.79
N THR A 151 -2.21 15.08 -4.56
CA THR A 151 -1.61 16.29 -5.17
C THR A 151 -0.79 17.10 -4.18
N SER A 152 -0.54 16.58 -2.96
CA SER A 152 0.32 17.23 -1.98
C SER A 152 1.79 17.24 -2.44
N GLU A 153 2.53 18.22 -1.97
CA GLU A 153 3.97 18.34 -2.26
C GLU A 153 4.74 17.07 -1.83
N GLU A 154 4.39 16.52 -0.67
CA GLU A 154 5.01 15.29 -0.14
C GLU A 154 4.81 14.10 -1.08
N THR A 155 3.57 13.90 -1.55
CA THR A 155 3.25 12.79 -2.47
C THR A 155 3.91 13.00 -3.84
N LEU A 156 3.94 14.23 -4.35
CA LEU A 156 4.60 14.53 -5.61
C LEU A 156 6.12 14.36 -5.52
N LEU A 157 6.73 14.70 -4.39
CA LEU A 157 8.15 14.42 -4.14
C LEU A 157 8.44 12.91 -4.08
N LEU A 158 7.55 12.11 -3.46
CA LEU A 158 7.67 10.66 -3.45
C LEU A 158 7.73 10.11 -4.89
N PHE A 159 6.80 10.51 -5.77
CA PHE A 159 6.78 10.06 -7.17
C PHE A 159 7.99 10.57 -7.96
N ASN A 160 8.42 11.81 -7.74
CA ASN A 160 9.60 12.35 -8.40
C ASN A 160 10.87 11.59 -8.04
N ASN A 161 11.02 11.17 -6.77
CA ASN A 161 12.15 10.37 -6.32
C ASN A 161 12.19 8.96 -6.93
N MET A 162 11.06 8.44 -7.40
CA MET A 162 11.00 7.13 -8.08
C MET A 162 11.49 7.19 -9.53
N LEU A 163 11.70 8.39 -10.09
CA LEU A 163 12.16 8.57 -11.46
C LEU A 163 13.68 8.43 -11.61
N HIS A 164 14.40 8.54 -10.50
CA HIS A 164 15.88 8.54 -10.42
C HIS A 164 16.40 7.31 -9.69
#